data_bb5d3c3f831fba25c37754c8b2350a6c
#
_entry.id   bb5d3c3f831fba25c37754c8b2350a6c
#
_cell.length_a   1.000
_cell.length_b   1.000
_cell.length_c   1.000
_cell.angle_alpha   90.00
_cell.angle_beta   90.00
_cell.angle_gamma   90.00
#
_symmetry.space_group_name_H-M   'P 1'
#
loop_
_entity.id
_entity.type
_entity.pdbx_description
1 polymer ?
#
loop_
_entity_poly.entity_id
_entity_poly.type
_entity_poly.pdbx_seq_one_letter_code
_entity_poly.pdbx_strand_id
1 'polypeptide(L)'
;RNKFDKSIILTNSDILINSDLADIYTFHEKKKYDITLVASSKDFTIPYGVCQIDNKGYLKSVVEKPTYNFLVNTGLYILNPKVLKLIPKNKLYDITDLIMDVKKAKMKIGAYPISDKSWIDVGQWTEYKEATKKLNSY
;
A
#
# COMPACT_ATOMS: atom_id res chain seq x y z
N ARG A 1 8.15 10.62 -25.30
CA ARG A 1 7.86 11.94 -24.74
C ARG A 1 6.81 11.75 -23.63
N ASN A 2 7.15 12.09 -22.38
CA ASN A 2 6.16 12.12 -21.32
C ASN A 2 5.10 13.16 -21.69
N LYS A 3 3.85 12.72 -21.79
CA LYS A 3 2.69 13.61 -22.01
C LYS A 3 2.21 14.29 -20.72
N PHE A 4 2.82 13.95 -19.58
CA PHE A 4 2.41 14.42 -18.26
C PHE A 4 3.46 15.38 -17.72
N ASP A 5 3.04 16.54 -17.30
CA ASP A 5 3.82 17.59 -16.64
C ASP A 5 3.54 17.68 -15.12
N LYS A 6 2.47 17.02 -14.66
CA LYS A 6 2.05 16.95 -13.26
C LYS A 6 2.10 15.50 -12.75
N SER A 7 2.16 15.35 -11.43
CA SER A 7 2.10 14.03 -10.79
C SER A 7 0.79 13.30 -11.13
N ILE A 8 0.87 11.98 -11.22
CA ILE A 8 -0.18 11.09 -11.71
C ILE A 8 -0.70 10.29 -10.53
N ILE A 9 -2.03 10.18 -10.43
CA ILE A 9 -2.68 9.25 -9.52
C ILE A 9 -2.85 7.93 -10.28
N LEU A 10 -2.30 6.85 -9.73
CA LEU A 10 -2.48 5.49 -10.21
C LEU A 10 -3.21 4.69 -9.14
N THR A 11 -4.27 3.98 -9.52
CA THR A 11 -5.06 3.18 -8.60
C THR A 11 -5.45 1.84 -9.20
N ASN A 12 -5.55 0.81 -8.36
CA ASN A 12 -6.23 -0.41 -8.70
C ASN A 12 -7.73 -0.13 -8.93
N SER A 13 -8.36 -0.95 -9.77
CA SER A 13 -9.78 -0.79 -10.13
C SER A 13 -10.76 -1.37 -9.09
N ASP A 14 -10.27 -2.17 -8.16
CA ASP A 14 -11.02 -2.97 -7.20
C ASP A 14 -10.80 -2.53 -5.74
N ILE A 15 -10.52 -1.25 -5.53
CA ILE A 15 -10.37 -0.66 -4.20
C ILE A 15 -11.32 0.52 -4.00
N LEU A 16 -11.75 0.70 -2.75
CA LEU A 16 -12.44 1.90 -2.29
C LEU A 16 -11.59 2.61 -1.25
N ILE A 17 -11.38 3.91 -1.44
CA ILE A 17 -10.62 4.74 -0.50
C ILE A 17 -11.48 5.92 -0.09
N ASN A 18 -11.70 6.04 1.23
CA ASN A 18 -12.35 7.16 1.87
C ASN A 18 -11.31 8.02 2.60
N SER A 19 -10.50 8.73 1.81
CA SER A 19 -9.48 9.68 2.27
C SER A 19 -9.41 10.84 1.30
N ASP A 20 -8.99 12.01 1.79
CA ASP A 20 -8.84 13.19 0.92
C ASP A 20 -7.65 13.00 -0.03
N LEU A 21 -7.97 12.81 -1.32
CA LEU A 21 -6.95 12.66 -2.37
C LEU A 21 -6.12 13.94 -2.56
N ALA A 22 -6.68 15.12 -2.26
CA ALA A 22 -5.95 16.39 -2.36
C ALA A 22 -4.86 16.48 -1.28
N ASP A 23 -5.13 15.96 -0.08
CA ASP A 23 -4.13 15.89 1.00
C ASP A 23 -2.99 14.93 0.63
N ILE A 24 -3.33 13.75 0.10
CA ILE A 24 -2.34 12.77 -0.36
C ILE A 24 -1.46 13.36 -1.46
N TYR A 25 -2.09 14.01 -2.44
CA TYR A 25 -1.39 14.66 -3.55
C TYR A 25 -0.48 15.81 -3.05
N THR A 26 -1.01 16.64 -2.16
CA THR A 26 -0.26 17.75 -1.56
C THR A 26 0.94 17.26 -0.75
N PHE A 27 0.77 16.15 -0.02
CA PHE A 27 1.87 15.50 0.71
C PHE A 27 2.98 15.06 -0.25
N HIS A 28 2.62 14.40 -1.36
CA HIS A 28 3.57 13.96 -2.38
C HIS A 28 4.39 15.15 -2.92
N GLU A 29 3.72 16.21 -3.33
CA GLU A 29 4.35 17.41 -3.90
C GLU A 29 5.25 18.11 -2.88
N LYS A 30 4.77 18.36 -1.65
CA LYS A 30 5.54 19.01 -0.58
C LYS A 30 6.81 18.25 -0.20
N LYS A 31 6.73 16.91 -0.17
CA LYS A 31 7.85 16.02 0.16
C LYS A 31 8.78 15.79 -1.03
N LYS A 32 8.37 16.19 -2.23
CA LYS A 32 9.11 15.99 -3.50
C LYS A 32 9.48 14.50 -3.68
N TYR A 33 8.51 13.61 -3.44
CA TYR A 33 8.70 12.19 -3.69
C TYR A 33 8.60 11.87 -5.18
N ASP A 34 9.22 10.79 -5.59
CA ASP A 34 9.12 10.23 -6.93
C ASP A 34 7.96 9.25 -7.02
N ILE A 35 7.73 8.51 -5.93
CA ILE A 35 6.55 7.70 -5.70
C ILE A 35 6.06 7.95 -4.26
N THR A 36 4.76 8.15 -4.09
CA THR A 36 4.08 8.00 -2.81
C THR A 36 3.13 6.82 -2.93
N LEU A 37 3.34 5.78 -2.13
CA LEU A 37 2.36 4.72 -1.98
C LEU A 37 1.45 5.04 -0.79
N VAL A 38 0.15 4.79 -0.95
CA VAL A 38 -0.81 4.89 0.15
C VAL A 38 -0.85 3.54 0.85
N ALA A 39 -0.66 3.55 2.16
CA ALA A 39 -0.61 2.33 2.97
C ALA A 39 -1.67 2.38 4.07
N SER A 40 -2.39 1.29 4.26
CA SER A 40 -3.37 1.13 5.34
C SER A 40 -2.77 0.34 6.49
N SER A 41 -3.08 0.76 7.72
CA SER A 41 -2.77 -0.04 8.91
C SER A 41 -3.74 -1.23 8.99
N LYS A 42 -3.21 -2.45 9.15
CA LYS A 42 -4.01 -3.68 9.31
C LYS A 42 -3.47 -4.49 10.49
N ASP A 43 -4.38 -4.95 11.34
CA ASP A 43 -4.10 -5.83 12.46
C ASP A 43 -4.37 -7.28 12.07
N PHE A 44 -3.40 -8.15 12.34
CA PHE A 44 -3.51 -9.59 12.11
C PHE A 44 -3.28 -10.32 13.43
N THR A 45 -4.33 -10.95 13.94
CA THR A 45 -4.25 -11.80 15.14
C THR A 45 -3.99 -13.24 14.73
N ILE A 46 -2.89 -13.80 15.22
CA ILE A 46 -2.62 -15.24 15.08
C ILE A 46 -3.44 -15.97 16.14
N PRO A 47 -4.36 -16.88 15.77
CA PRO A 47 -5.28 -17.52 16.74
C PRO A 47 -4.63 -18.60 17.60
N TYR A 48 -3.29 -18.65 17.67
CA TYR A 48 -2.49 -19.65 18.36
C TYR A 48 -1.38 -18.99 19.19
N GLY A 49 -0.81 -19.74 20.14
CA GLY A 49 0.44 -19.37 20.78
C GLY A 49 1.60 -19.37 19.78
N VAL A 50 2.30 -18.25 19.67
CA VAL A 50 3.49 -18.12 18.82
C VAL A 50 4.73 -18.38 19.66
N CYS A 51 5.49 -19.42 19.29
CA CYS A 51 6.73 -19.81 19.95
C CYS A 51 7.95 -19.25 19.22
N GLN A 52 8.90 -18.74 19.96
CA GLN A 52 10.23 -18.41 19.44
C GLN A 52 11.27 -19.36 20.04
N ILE A 53 12.13 -19.90 19.19
CA ILE A 53 13.23 -20.77 19.58
C ILE A 53 14.58 -20.14 19.20
N ASP A 54 15.64 -20.55 19.85
CA ASP A 54 17.01 -20.23 19.44
C ASP A 54 17.55 -21.23 18.41
N ASN A 55 18.78 -20.97 17.94
CA ASN A 55 19.46 -21.83 16.95
C ASN A 55 19.75 -23.25 17.44
N LYS A 56 19.61 -23.52 18.75
CA LYS A 56 19.80 -24.83 19.39
C LYS A 56 18.47 -25.52 19.69
N GLY A 57 17.35 -24.90 19.38
CA GLY A 57 16.01 -25.43 19.60
C GLY A 57 15.43 -25.15 21.01
N TYR A 58 16.08 -24.34 21.85
CA TYR A 58 15.53 -23.95 23.14
C TYR A 58 14.43 -22.91 22.98
N LEU A 59 13.35 -23.08 23.74
CA LEU A 59 12.25 -22.13 23.78
C LEU A 59 12.68 -20.79 24.38
N LYS A 60 12.54 -19.69 23.67
CA LYS A 60 12.81 -18.32 24.13
C LYS A 60 11.58 -17.64 24.70
N SER A 61 10.46 -17.78 24.02
CA SER A 61 9.20 -17.15 24.43
C SER A 61 8.00 -17.85 23.82
N VAL A 62 6.86 -17.71 24.48
CA VAL A 62 5.54 -18.02 23.94
C VAL A 62 4.65 -16.83 24.15
N VAL A 63 4.00 -16.36 23.08
CA VAL A 63 3.02 -15.27 23.15
C VAL A 63 1.68 -15.81 22.66
N GLU A 64 0.68 -15.83 23.55
CA GLU A 64 -0.65 -16.36 23.23
C GLU A 64 -1.43 -15.34 22.39
N LYS A 65 -1.92 -15.81 21.24
CA LYS A 65 -2.78 -15.05 20.32
C LYS A 65 -2.29 -13.62 20.03
N PRO A 66 -1.02 -13.45 19.61
CA PRO A 66 -0.46 -12.13 19.38
C PRO A 66 -1.19 -11.43 18.23
N THR A 67 -1.36 -10.11 18.35
CA THR A 67 -1.80 -9.25 17.29
C THR A 67 -0.61 -8.46 16.75
N TYR A 68 -0.41 -8.52 15.43
CA TYR A 68 0.63 -7.77 14.73
C TYR A 68 -0.01 -6.70 13.86
N ASN A 69 0.52 -5.49 13.95
CA ASN A 69 0.13 -4.37 13.10
C ASN A 69 1.09 -4.25 11.92
N PHE A 70 0.56 -4.16 10.70
CA PHE A 70 1.33 -3.94 9.49
C PHE A 70 0.77 -2.78 8.68
N LEU A 71 1.66 -2.06 8.00
CA LEU A 71 1.27 -1.18 6.92
C LEU A 71 1.21 -1.99 5.63
N VAL A 72 0.01 -2.12 5.07
CA VAL A 72 -0.25 -2.85 3.83
C VAL A 72 -0.47 -1.88 2.68
N ASN A 73 0.01 -2.25 1.50
CA ASN A 73 -0.17 -1.46 0.29
C ASN A 73 -1.63 -1.50 -0.15
N THR A 74 -2.23 -0.32 -0.35
CA THR A 74 -3.65 -0.22 -0.71
C THR A 74 -3.93 -0.34 -2.20
N GLY A 75 -2.91 -0.21 -3.05
CA GLY A 75 -3.09 -0.13 -4.50
C GLY A 75 -3.34 1.30 -5.02
N LEU A 76 -3.17 2.33 -4.19
CA LEU A 76 -3.22 3.74 -4.60
C LEU A 76 -1.82 4.35 -4.52
N TYR A 77 -1.43 5.07 -5.57
CA TYR A 77 -0.10 5.66 -5.70
C TYR A 77 -0.17 7.06 -6.32
N ILE A 78 0.76 7.93 -5.91
CA ILE A 78 1.06 9.18 -6.62
C ILE A 78 2.45 9.05 -7.23
N LEU A 79 2.54 9.28 -8.52
CA LEU A 79 3.76 9.09 -9.31
C LEU A 79 4.23 10.41 -9.91
N ASN A 80 5.49 10.79 -9.68
CA ASN A 80 6.12 11.83 -10.49
C ASN A 80 6.31 11.31 -11.92
N PRO A 81 5.96 12.07 -12.98
CA PRO A 81 6.07 11.60 -14.37
C PRO A 81 7.45 11.08 -14.77
N LYS A 82 8.50 11.54 -14.11
CA LYS A 82 9.87 11.10 -14.42
C LYS A 82 10.10 9.60 -14.19
N VAL A 83 9.34 8.95 -13.28
CA VAL A 83 9.48 7.51 -13.03
C VAL A 83 8.98 6.67 -14.20
N LEU A 84 8.10 7.21 -15.04
CA LEU A 84 7.59 6.50 -16.22
C LEU A 84 8.70 6.14 -17.24
N LYS A 85 9.84 6.84 -17.18
CA LYS A 85 11.01 6.53 -18.01
C LYS A 85 11.66 5.18 -17.67
N LEU A 86 11.40 4.66 -16.47
CA LEU A 86 11.93 3.38 -16.02
C LEU A 86 11.07 2.20 -16.49
N ILE A 87 9.84 2.46 -16.94
CA ILE A 87 8.94 1.41 -17.42
C ILE A 87 9.43 0.90 -18.78
N PRO A 88 9.75 -0.39 -18.91
CA PRO A 88 10.18 -0.96 -20.17
C PRO A 88 9.05 -0.96 -21.18
N LYS A 89 9.40 -0.80 -22.47
CA LYS A 89 8.41 -0.89 -23.55
C LYS A 89 8.10 -2.36 -23.87
N ASN A 90 6.84 -2.62 -24.21
CA ASN A 90 6.37 -3.93 -24.72
C ASN A 90 6.69 -5.12 -23.81
N LYS A 91 6.66 -4.91 -22.50
CA LYS A 91 6.90 -5.94 -21.50
C LYS A 91 5.85 -5.82 -20.38
N LEU A 92 5.39 -6.97 -19.87
CA LEU A 92 4.61 -6.99 -18.62
C LEU A 92 5.49 -6.41 -17.50
N TYR A 93 4.92 -5.48 -16.75
CA TYR A 93 5.68 -4.76 -15.73
C TYR A 93 4.74 -4.26 -14.63
N ASP A 94 4.90 -4.81 -13.46
CA ASP A 94 4.04 -4.52 -12.32
C ASP A 94 4.48 -3.24 -11.58
N ILE A 95 3.55 -2.64 -10.84
CA ILE A 95 3.85 -1.45 -10.03
C ILE A 95 4.93 -1.75 -8.97
N THR A 96 4.97 -2.96 -8.46
CA THR A 96 6.01 -3.42 -7.52
C THR A 96 7.39 -3.43 -8.15
N ASP A 97 7.50 -3.80 -9.43
CA ASP A 97 8.75 -3.73 -10.18
C ASP A 97 9.21 -2.27 -10.35
N LEU A 98 8.26 -1.36 -10.67
CA LEU A 98 8.55 0.06 -10.77
C LEU A 98 9.08 0.61 -9.44
N ILE A 99 8.44 0.27 -8.31
CA ILE A 99 8.89 0.67 -6.98
C ILE A 99 10.32 0.19 -6.72
N MET A 100 10.63 -1.05 -7.06
CA MET A 100 11.98 -1.61 -6.88
C MET A 100 13.02 -0.92 -7.77
N ASP A 101 12.68 -0.61 -9.01
CA ASP A 101 13.61 0.07 -9.93
C ASP A 101 13.81 1.55 -9.56
N VAL A 102 12.77 2.25 -9.09
CA VAL A 102 12.87 3.59 -8.52
C VAL A 102 13.79 3.58 -7.29
N LYS A 103 13.66 2.56 -6.41
CA LYS A 103 14.55 2.37 -5.25
C LYS A 103 16.00 2.12 -5.66
N LYS A 104 16.25 1.25 -6.65
CA LYS A 104 17.59 0.99 -7.21
C LYS A 104 18.21 2.27 -7.82
N ALA A 105 17.39 3.10 -8.45
CA ALA A 105 17.81 4.39 -9.00
C ALA A 105 18.06 5.46 -7.93
N LYS A 106 17.97 5.11 -6.63
CA LYS A 106 18.12 6.02 -5.47
C LYS A 106 17.17 7.22 -5.50
N MET A 107 16.03 7.06 -6.15
CA MET A 107 14.97 8.05 -6.16
C MET A 107 14.14 7.98 -4.88
N LYS A 108 13.38 9.03 -4.58
CA LYS A 108 12.67 9.19 -3.31
C LYS A 108 11.31 8.49 -3.33
N ILE A 109 11.10 7.54 -2.44
CA ILE A 109 9.83 6.85 -2.25
C ILE A 109 9.32 7.15 -0.84
N GLY A 110 8.04 7.54 -0.73
CA GLY A 110 7.37 7.75 0.54
C GLY A 110 6.13 6.88 0.68
N ALA A 111 5.68 6.72 1.92
CA ALA A 111 4.40 6.12 2.25
C ALA A 111 3.50 7.17 2.91
N TYR A 112 2.23 7.19 2.52
CA TYR A 112 1.19 7.98 3.17
C TYR A 112 0.26 7.02 3.92
N PRO A 113 0.29 7.01 5.26
CA PRO A 113 -0.53 6.10 6.04
C PRO A 113 -1.98 6.60 6.09
N ILE A 114 -2.93 5.68 5.91
CA ILE A 114 -4.36 5.91 6.13
C ILE A 114 -4.91 4.89 7.15
N SER A 115 -6.06 5.20 7.74
CA SER A 115 -6.77 4.29 8.64
C SER A 115 -7.23 3.03 7.90
N ASP A 116 -7.30 1.91 8.60
CA ASP A 116 -7.92 0.65 8.15
C ASP A 116 -9.37 0.86 7.69
N LYS A 117 -10.10 1.77 8.34
CA LYS A 117 -11.49 2.12 8.01
C LYS A 117 -11.63 2.92 6.71
N SER A 118 -10.53 3.50 6.23
CA SER A 118 -10.49 4.34 5.03
C SER A 118 -10.20 3.57 3.75
N TRP A 119 -10.00 2.26 3.82
CA TRP A 119 -9.66 1.41 2.68
C TRP A 119 -10.42 0.09 2.70
N ILE A 120 -10.96 -0.30 1.56
CA ILE A 120 -11.63 -1.58 1.32
C ILE A 120 -11.09 -2.16 0.02
N ASP A 121 -10.65 -3.41 0.07
CA ASP A 121 -10.30 -4.21 -1.09
C ASP A 121 -11.55 -5.02 -1.52
N VAL A 122 -12.26 -4.54 -2.55
CA VAL A 122 -13.47 -5.20 -3.04
C VAL A 122 -13.18 -6.43 -3.90
N GLY A 123 -11.92 -6.67 -4.28
CA GLY A 123 -11.47 -7.90 -4.93
C GLY A 123 -11.58 -9.12 -4.01
N GLN A 124 -11.65 -8.90 -2.69
CA GLN A 124 -11.90 -9.97 -1.72
C GLN A 124 -13.40 -10.09 -1.41
N TRP A 125 -13.98 -11.28 -1.64
CA TRP A 125 -15.43 -11.50 -1.54
C TRP A 125 -16.04 -11.16 -0.17
N THR A 126 -15.29 -11.36 0.91
CA THR A 126 -15.69 -10.99 2.27
C THR A 126 -15.76 -9.48 2.45
N GLU A 127 -14.75 -8.76 1.98
CA GLU A 127 -14.67 -7.29 2.06
C GLU A 127 -15.71 -6.62 1.15
N TYR A 128 -16.02 -7.23 -0.02
CA TYR A 128 -17.10 -6.76 -0.89
C TYR A 128 -18.47 -6.79 -0.18
N LYS A 129 -18.80 -7.86 0.56
CA LYS A 129 -20.04 -7.94 1.35
C LYS A 129 -20.14 -6.87 2.43
N GLU A 130 -19.03 -6.56 3.10
CA GLU A 130 -18.97 -5.49 4.11
C GLU A 130 -19.11 -4.11 3.49
N ALA A 131 -18.46 -3.88 2.34
CA ALA A 131 -18.58 -2.64 1.59
C ALA A 131 -20.03 -2.37 1.16
N THR A 132 -20.70 -3.40 0.64
CA THR A 132 -22.12 -3.28 0.20
C THR A 132 -23.06 -2.97 1.36
N LYS A 133 -22.82 -3.55 2.55
CA LYS A 133 -23.59 -3.22 3.75
C LYS A 133 -23.38 -1.77 4.18
N LYS A 134 -22.16 -1.26 4.13
CA LYS A 134 -21.85 0.14 4.49
C LYS A 134 -22.47 1.13 3.51
N LEU A 135 -22.43 0.86 2.21
CA LEU A 135 -23.02 1.72 1.18
C LEU A 135 -24.55 1.78 1.25
N ASN A 136 -25.22 0.70 1.67
CA ASN A 136 -26.68 0.65 1.83
C ASN A 136 -27.16 1.25 3.17
N SER A 137 -26.26 1.72 4.03
CA SER A 137 -26.58 2.35 5.32
C SER A 137 -26.52 3.89 5.27
N TYR A 138 -26.31 4.45 4.09
CA TYR A 138 -26.43 5.88 3.77
C TYR A 138 -27.66 6.13 2.89
#